data_76043f66a0628468de209180639a44c1
#
_entry.id   76043f66a0628468de209180639a44c1
#
_cell.length_a   1.000
_cell.length_b   1.000
_cell.length_c   1.000
_cell.angle_alpha   90.00
_cell.angle_beta   90.00
_cell.angle_gamma   90.00
#
_symmetry.space_group_name_H-M   'P 1'
#
loop_
_entity.id
_entity.type
_entity.pdbx_description
1 polymer ?
#
loop_
_entity_poly.entity_id
_entity_poly.type
_entity_poly.pdbx_seq_one_letter_code
_entity_poly.pdbx_strand_id
1 'polypeptide(L)'
;MAITADYDAQSAVERELVLRLASLLWRLRRATAIESGLFKIQGRHLLDFRQRRLTYEKRQNIIDNICRDAAGTEPNEDEAVARFDIGSRSTVETARQSDDLTHSFVRLTNLPTYPLDRLSRYEATLWRQACQILFTLRCLGQSRPWR
;
A
#
# COMPACT_ATOMS: atom_id res chain seq x y z
N MET A 1 7.91 16.52 21.04
CA MET A 1 6.74 15.64 20.99
C MET A 1 5.49 16.49 21.28
N ALA A 2 4.66 16.78 20.28
CA ALA A 2 3.54 17.71 20.43
C ALA A 2 2.46 17.23 21.42
N ILE A 3 2.14 15.93 21.40
CA ILE A 3 1.00 15.36 22.17
C ILE A 3 1.15 15.53 23.70
N THR A 4 2.36 15.46 24.23
CA THR A 4 2.58 15.65 25.69
C THR A 4 2.45 17.10 26.11
N ALA A 5 2.56 18.04 25.20
CA ALA A 5 2.37 19.47 25.45
C ALA A 5 0.89 19.87 25.41
N ASP A 6 0.05 19.10 24.69
CA ASP A 6 -1.38 19.38 24.55
C ASP A 6 -2.19 19.01 25.82
N TYR A 7 -1.60 18.13 26.65
CA TYR A 7 -2.21 17.69 27.91
C TYR A 7 -1.44 18.24 29.10
N ASP A 8 -2.06 19.17 29.84
CA ASP A 8 -1.52 19.69 31.11
C ASP A 8 -1.72 18.66 32.25
N ALA A 9 -0.90 17.60 32.20
CA ALA A 9 -0.98 16.48 33.11
C ALA A 9 -0.42 16.86 34.50
N GLN A 10 -1.28 17.05 35.49
CA GLN A 10 -0.93 17.46 36.82
C GLN A 10 -0.55 16.30 37.74
N SER A 11 -1.21 15.15 37.59
CA SER A 11 -0.93 13.96 38.39
C SER A 11 0.08 13.04 37.73
N ALA A 12 0.75 12.17 38.53
CA ALA A 12 1.64 11.16 38.04
C ALA A 12 0.90 10.15 37.11
N VAL A 13 -0.36 9.84 37.46
CA VAL A 13 -1.19 8.92 36.65
C VAL A 13 -1.54 9.54 35.29
N GLU A 14 -1.92 10.81 35.25
CA GLU A 14 -2.19 11.51 34.00
C GLU A 14 -0.96 11.55 33.10
N ARG A 15 0.22 11.84 33.66
CA ARG A 15 1.49 11.84 32.91
C ARG A 15 1.77 10.49 32.28
N GLU A 16 1.59 9.40 33.02
CA GLU A 16 1.77 8.05 32.52
C GLU A 16 0.77 7.72 31.40
N LEU A 17 -0.51 8.08 31.57
CA LEU A 17 -1.53 7.89 30.55
C LEU A 17 -1.22 8.67 29.26
N VAL A 18 -0.74 9.91 29.36
CA VAL A 18 -0.35 10.74 28.20
C VAL A 18 0.85 10.12 27.46
N LEU A 19 1.87 9.63 28.20
CA LEU A 19 3.01 8.95 27.60
C LEU A 19 2.59 7.66 26.88
N ARG A 20 1.69 6.90 27.50
CA ARG A 20 1.14 5.69 26.90
C ARG A 20 0.32 6.00 25.65
N LEU A 21 -0.51 7.06 25.68
CA LEU A 21 -1.25 7.54 24.52
C LEU A 21 -0.31 7.92 23.37
N ALA A 22 0.73 8.70 23.66
CA ALA A 22 1.73 9.07 22.66
C ALA A 22 2.40 7.85 22.01
N SER A 23 2.73 6.81 22.80
CA SER A 23 3.27 5.56 22.32
C SER A 23 2.29 4.82 21.40
N LEU A 24 1.00 4.76 21.76
CA LEU A 24 -0.04 4.11 20.94
C LEU A 24 -0.26 4.83 19.61
N LEU A 25 -0.31 6.15 19.62
CA LEU A 25 -0.47 6.96 18.41
C LEU A 25 0.75 6.84 17.48
N TRP A 26 1.96 6.72 18.04
CA TRP A 26 3.15 6.41 17.25
C TRP A 26 3.06 5.05 16.57
N ARG A 27 2.57 4.02 17.31
CA ARG A 27 2.38 2.66 16.75
C ARG A 27 1.33 2.66 15.65
N LEU A 28 0.23 3.42 15.79
CA LEU A 28 -0.79 3.58 14.76
C LEU A 28 -0.21 4.17 13.47
N ARG A 29 0.59 5.25 13.57
CA ARG A 29 1.28 5.82 12.40
C ARG A 29 2.22 4.82 11.75
N ARG A 30 2.90 4.00 12.55
CA ARG A 30 3.78 2.95 12.03
C ARG A 30 2.99 1.86 11.30
N ALA A 31 1.81 1.49 11.78
CA ALA A 31 0.94 0.51 11.13
C ALA A 31 0.54 1.00 9.72
N THR A 32 0.09 2.24 9.57
CA THR A 32 -0.21 2.85 8.27
C THR A 32 1.02 2.89 7.34
N ALA A 33 2.22 3.14 7.88
CA ALA A 33 3.44 3.11 7.10
C ALA A 33 3.78 1.68 6.62
N ILE A 34 3.52 0.66 7.45
CA ILE A 34 3.68 -0.76 7.09
C ILE A 34 2.71 -1.13 5.98
N GLU A 35 1.43 -0.75 6.08
CA GLU A 35 0.43 -0.97 5.04
C GLU A 35 0.89 -0.39 3.70
N SER A 36 1.26 0.90 3.69
CA SER A 36 1.79 1.56 2.50
C SER A 36 3.04 0.87 1.95
N GLY A 37 3.90 0.35 2.83
CA GLY A 37 5.07 -0.44 2.47
C GLY A 37 4.73 -1.75 1.78
N LEU A 38 3.72 -2.47 2.27
CA LEU A 38 3.23 -3.71 1.67
C LEU A 38 2.73 -3.49 0.25
N PHE A 39 1.93 -2.44 0.02
CA PHE A 39 1.46 -2.07 -1.32
C PHE A 39 2.62 -1.69 -2.26
N LYS A 40 3.61 -0.94 -1.77
CA LYS A 40 4.79 -0.58 -2.56
C LYS A 40 5.60 -1.81 -2.99
N ILE A 41 5.76 -2.79 -2.09
CA ILE A 41 6.47 -4.04 -2.39
C ILE A 41 5.71 -4.82 -3.47
N GLN A 42 4.40 -4.95 -3.32
CA GLN A 42 3.57 -5.65 -4.31
C GLN A 42 3.57 -4.94 -5.67
N GLY A 43 3.47 -3.61 -5.68
CA GLY A 43 3.56 -2.83 -6.91
C GLY A 43 4.90 -3.04 -7.65
N ARG A 44 6.03 -3.10 -6.93
CA ARG A 44 7.34 -3.43 -7.53
C ARG A 44 7.34 -4.84 -8.11
N HIS A 45 6.83 -5.84 -7.39
CA HIS A 45 6.75 -7.21 -7.93
C HIS A 45 5.91 -7.30 -9.21
N LEU A 46 4.81 -6.54 -9.30
CA LEU A 46 4.00 -6.49 -10.51
C LEU A 46 4.75 -5.85 -11.68
N LEU A 47 5.47 -4.76 -11.43
CA LEU A 47 6.30 -4.11 -12.45
C LEU A 47 7.42 -5.03 -12.95
N ASP A 48 8.14 -5.69 -12.03
CA ASP A 48 9.20 -6.66 -12.37
C ASP A 48 8.64 -7.83 -13.19
N PHE A 49 7.47 -8.33 -12.83
CA PHE A 49 6.80 -9.40 -13.57
C PHE A 49 6.42 -8.96 -14.99
N ARG A 50 5.83 -7.76 -15.13
CA ARG A 50 5.50 -7.19 -16.45
C ARG A 50 6.74 -7.00 -17.30
N GLN A 51 7.82 -6.48 -16.73
CA GLN A 51 9.06 -6.26 -17.44
C GLN A 51 9.68 -7.57 -17.94
N ARG A 52 9.69 -8.62 -17.10
CA ARG A 52 10.14 -9.96 -17.49
C ARG A 52 9.29 -10.54 -18.60
N ARG A 53 7.96 -10.38 -18.52
CA ARG A 53 7.04 -10.83 -19.57
C ARG A 53 7.30 -10.13 -20.90
N LEU A 54 7.43 -8.79 -20.90
CA LEU A 54 7.76 -8.03 -22.10
C LEU A 54 9.12 -8.44 -22.70
N THR A 55 10.09 -8.72 -21.86
CA THR A 55 11.41 -9.20 -22.32
C THR A 55 11.30 -10.59 -22.94
N TYR A 56 10.49 -11.46 -22.34
CA TYR A 56 10.24 -12.80 -22.90
C TYR A 56 9.51 -12.71 -24.24
N GLU A 57 8.45 -11.91 -24.35
CA GLU A 57 7.70 -11.69 -25.60
C GLU A 57 8.61 -11.13 -26.71
N LYS A 58 9.47 -10.16 -26.38
CA LYS A 58 10.45 -9.64 -27.33
C LYS A 58 11.42 -10.72 -27.81
N ARG A 59 11.94 -11.56 -26.91
CA ARG A 59 12.83 -12.68 -27.29
C ARG A 59 12.10 -13.69 -28.18
N GLN A 60 10.87 -14.02 -27.85
CA GLN A 60 10.07 -14.94 -28.63
C GLN A 60 9.83 -14.40 -30.04
N ASN A 61 9.46 -13.12 -30.16
CA ASN A 61 9.28 -12.48 -31.48
C ASN A 61 10.57 -12.47 -32.31
N ILE A 62 11.74 -12.29 -31.69
CA ILE A 62 13.02 -12.37 -32.41
C ILE A 62 13.27 -13.80 -32.92
N ILE A 63 13.04 -14.81 -32.07
CA ILE A 63 13.18 -16.22 -32.44
C ILE A 63 12.23 -16.57 -33.57
N ASP A 64 10.97 -16.18 -33.49
CA ASP A 64 9.95 -16.44 -34.49
C ASP A 64 10.30 -15.77 -35.85
N ASN A 65 10.84 -14.54 -35.81
CA ASN A 65 11.32 -13.86 -37.01
C ASN A 65 12.51 -14.60 -37.63
N ILE A 66 13.50 -15.01 -36.84
CA ILE A 66 14.66 -15.78 -37.33
C ILE A 66 14.20 -17.11 -37.92
N CYS A 67 13.25 -17.80 -37.27
CA CYS A 67 12.72 -19.07 -37.79
C CYS A 67 11.93 -18.86 -39.08
N ARG A 68 11.20 -17.75 -39.22
CA ARG A 68 10.45 -17.39 -40.43
C ARG A 68 11.39 -17.07 -41.59
N ASP A 69 12.43 -16.25 -41.31
CA ASP A 69 13.46 -15.94 -42.34
C ASP A 69 14.19 -17.21 -42.80
N ALA A 70 14.51 -18.12 -41.89
CA ALA A 70 15.13 -19.39 -42.19
C ALA A 70 14.21 -20.34 -42.98
N ALA A 71 12.90 -20.22 -42.80
CA ALA A 71 11.90 -21.02 -43.52
C ALA A 71 11.57 -20.45 -44.93
N GLY A 72 12.10 -19.29 -45.31
CA GLY A 72 11.90 -18.68 -46.62
C GLY A 72 10.44 -18.25 -46.91
N THR A 73 9.66 -17.97 -45.90
CA THR A 73 8.27 -17.51 -45.99
C THR A 73 8.22 -16.00 -46.15
N GLU A 74 7.82 -15.48 -47.31
CA GLU A 74 7.64 -14.06 -47.56
C GLU A 74 6.64 -13.43 -46.57
N PRO A 75 6.88 -12.22 -46.08
CA PRO A 75 5.97 -11.54 -45.13
C PRO A 75 4.67 -11.17 -45.83
N ASN A 76 3.53 -11.58 -45.31
CA ASN A 76 2.20 -11.13 -45.72
C ASN A 76 2.04 -9.63 -45.39
N GLU A 77 1.81 -8.79 -46.39
CA GLU A 77 1.73 -7.31 -46.28
C GLU A 77 0.58 -6.82 -45.40
N ASP A 78 -0.40 -7.67 -45.06
CA ASP A 78 -1.58 -7.31 -44.29
C ASP A 78 -1.31 -7.14 -42.77
N GLU A 79 -0.16 -7.55 -42.24
CA GLU A 79 0.18 -7.46 -40.82
C GLU A 79 0.89 -6.15 -40.43
N ALA A 80 1.26 -5.31 -41.36
CA ALA A 80 2.04 -4.08 -41.13
C ALA A 80 1.21 -2.88 -40.63
N VAL A 81 -0.13 -2.91 -40.73
CA VAL A 81 -1.00 -1.74 -40.46
C VAL A 81 -1.41 -1.60 -39.00
N ALA A 82 -1.21 -2.62 -38.17
CA ALA A 82 -1.68 -2.59 -36.76
C ALA A 82 -0.72 -1.95 -35.73
N ARG A 83 0.35 -1.24 -36.16
CA ARG A 83 1.42 -0.80 -35.23
C ARG A 83 1.46 0.70 -34.87
N PHE A 84 0.48 1.52 -35.28
CA PHE A 84 0.51 2.95 -34.95
C PHE A 84 -0.80 3.42 -34.34
N ASP A 85 -0.93 3.25 -33.01
CA ASP A 85 -1.80 4.11 -32.21
C ASP A 85 -1.00 4.67 -31.02
N ILE A 86 -0.37 5.82 -31.24
CA ILE A 86 0.29 6.65 -30.23
C ILE A 86 -0.60 7.86 -29.99
N GLY A 87 -1.67 7.69 -29.22
CA GLY A 87 -2.56 8.81 -28.99
C GLY A 87 -3.51 8.73 -27.81
N SER A 88 -3.13 8.12 -26.66
CA SER A 88 -3.94 8.23 -25.45
C SER A 88 -3.15 7.87 -24.18
N ARG A 89 -1.99 8.49 -23.99
CA ARG A 89 -1.13 8.13 -22.85
C ARG A 89 -1.65 8.56 -21.48
N SER A 90 -2.43 9.62 -21.35
CA SER A 90 -2.78 10.21 -20.05
C SER A 90 -3.93 9.51 -19.33
N THR A 91 -5.00 9.17 -20.02
CA THR A 91 -6.17 8.46 -19.42
C THR A 91 -5.90 6.99 -19.17
N VAL A 92 -5.07 6.37 -19.99
CA VAL A 92 -4.66 4.95 -19.85
C VAL A 92 -3.74 4.74 -18.66
N GLU A 93 -2.91 5.72 -18.31
CA GLU A 93 -1.99 5.63 -17.16
C GLU A 93 -2.75 5.62 -15.83
N THR A 94 -3.77 6.48 -15.68
CA THR A 94 -4.58 6.55 -14.45
C THR A 94 -5.44 5.29 -14.26
N ALA A 95 -6.02 4.76 -15.34
CA ALA A 95 -6.76 3.50 -15.30
C ALA A 95 -5.84 2.31 -14.95
N ARG A 96 -4.64 2.25 -15.52
CA ARG A 96 -3.64 1.21 -15.20
C ARG A 96 -3.19 1.27 -13.75
N GLN A 97 -3.05 2.46 -13.17
CA GLN A 97 -2.62 2.64 -11.78
C GLN A 97 -3.68 2.16 -10.79
N SER A 98 -4.98 2.38 -11.08
CA SER A 98 -6.09 1.85 -10.27
C SER A 98 -6.16 0.32 -10.34
N ASP A 99 -5.98 -0.26 -11.51
CA ASP A 99 -5.95 -1.72 -11.69
C ASP A 99 -4.77 -2.35 -10.94
N ASP A 100 -3.60 -1.71 -10.94
CA ASP A 100 -2.42 -2.19 -10.23
C ASP A 100 -2.61 -2.19 -8.71
N LEU A 101 -3.30 -1.19 -8.16
CA LEU A 101 -3.66 -1.16 -6.74
C LEU A 101 -4.65 -2.27 -6.41
N THR A 102 -5.67 -2.47 -7.24
CA THR A 102 -6.67 -3.53 -7.06
C THR A 102 -6.03 -4.91 -7.10
N HIS A 103 -5.17 -5.18 -8.08
CA HIS A 103 -4.41 -6.42 -8.17
C HIS A 103 -3.49 -6.63 -6.97
N SER A 104 -2.81 -5.57 -6.51
CA SER A 104 -1.96 -5.62 -5.32
C SER A 104 -2.76 -5.96 -4.07
N PHE A 105 -3.96 -5.37 -3.92
CA PHE A 105 -4.87 -5.64 -2.81
C PHE A 105 -5.34 -7.09 -2.82
N VAL A 106 -5.90 -7.57 -3.93
CA VAL A 106 -6.37 -8.96 -4.06
C VAL A 106 -5.25 -9.96 -3.77
N ARG A 107 -4.03 -9.67 -4.23
CA ARG A 107 -2.89 -10.54 -3.97
C ARG A 107 -2.48 -10.56 -2.51
N LEU A 108 -2.47 -9.40 -1.83
CA LEU A 108 -2.17 -9.31 -0.40
C LEU A 108 -3.22 -9.99 0.46
N THR A 109 -4.50 -9.91 0.10
CA THR A 109 -5.58 -10.60 0.82
C THR A 109 -5.54 -12.11 0.65
N ASN A 110 -5.07 -12.60 -0.50
CA ASN A 110 -4.96 -14.03 -0.79
C ASN A 110 -3.65 -14.68 -0.32
N LEU A 111 -2.74 -13.93 0.30
CA LEU A 111 -1.55 -14.52 0.90
C LEU A 111 -1.91 -15.39 2.11
N PRO A 112 -1.29 -16.57 2.26
CA PRO A 112 -1.60 -17.50 3.37
C PRO A 112 -1.28 -16.93 4.76
N THR A 113 -0.48 -15.87 4.82
CA THR A 113 -0.13 -15.15 6.06
C THR A 113 -1.12 -14.07 6.44
N TYR A 114 -2.09 -13.75 5.58
CA TYR A 114 -3.12 -12.71 5.78
C TYR A 114 -2.57 -11.40 6.37
N PRO A 115 -1.57 -10.76 5.75
CA PRO A 115 -0.85 -9.64 6.36
C PRO A 115 -1.74 -8.42 6.62
N LEU A 116 -2.69 -8.13 5.74
CA LEU A 116 -3.63 -7.01 5.89
C LEU A 116 -4.63 -7.26 7.02
N ASP A 117 -5.16 -8.47 7.16
CA ASP A 117 -6.08 -8.83 8.24
C ASP A 117 -5.39 -8.75 9.61
N ARG A 118 -4.15 -9.26 9.70
CA ARG A 118 -3.35 -9.15 10.93
C ARG A 118 -3.06 -7.69 11.29
N LEU A 119 -2.75 -6.86 10.30
CA LEU A 119 -2.48 -5.44 10.50
C LEU A 119 -3.75 -4.70 10.96
N SER A 120 -4.90 -4.97 10.34
CA SER A 120 -6.19 -4.40 10.71
C SER A 120 -6.59 -4.76 12.15
N ARG A 121 -6.42 -6.01 12.56
CA ARG A 121 -6.66 -6.43 13.96
C ARG A 121 -5.73 -5.73 14.94
N TYR A 122 -4.47 -5.54 14.55
CA TYR A 122 -3.50 -4.81 15.36
C TYR A 122 -3.90 -3.36 15.53
N GLU A 123 -4.27 -2.67 14.44
CA GLU A 123 -4.76 -1.29 14.47
C GLU A 123 -6.03 -1.14 15.31
N ALA A 124 -7.01 -2.03 15.15
CA ALA A 124 -8.23 -2.02 15.95
C ALA A 124 -7.96 -2.16 17.45
N THR A 125 -6.95 -2.97 17.81
CA THR A 125 -6.54 -3.13 19.21
C THR A 125 -5.87 -1.86 19.75
N LEU A 126 -4.99 -1.24 18.97
CA LEU A 126 -4.33 0.02 19.35
C LEU A 126 -5.35 1.16 19.49
N TRP A 127 -6.31 1.27 18.54
CA TRP A 127 -7.39 2.26 18.61
C TRP A 127 -8.24 2.10 19.86
N ARG A 128 -8.64 0.88 20.19
CA ARG A 128 -9.41 0.61 21.41
C ARG A 128 -8.66 1.07 22.64
N GLN A 129 -7.38 0.76 22.76
CA GLN A 129 -6.56 1.19 23.88
C GLN A 129 -6.40 2.71 23.93
N ALA A 130 -6.19 3.36 22.79
CA ALA A 130 -6.10 4.81 22.70
C ALA A 130 -7.40 5.49 23.14
N CYS A 131 -8.56 5.00 22.66
CA CYS A 131 -9.87 5.50 23.08
C CYS A 131 -10.12 5.33 24.58
N GLN A 132 -9.73 4.20 25.16
CA GLN A 132 -9.84 3.98 26.61
C GLN A 132 -9.02 5.02 27.40
N ILE A 133 -7.78 5.29 26.98
CA ILE A 133 -6.93 6.28 27.64
C ILE A 133 -7.52 7.68 27.49
N LEU A 134 -7.97 8.06 26.29
CA LEU A 134 -8.60 9.37 26.04
C LEU A 134 -9.85 9.56 26.90
N PHE A 135 -10.69 8.53 27.01
CA PHE A 135 -11.86 8.57 27.87
C PHE A 135 -11.47 8.74 29.34
N THR A 136 -10.49 7.99 29.84
CA THR A 136 -10.00 8.08 31.20
C THR A 136 -9.44 9.48 31.51
N LEU A 137 -8.61 10.04 30.62
CA LEU A 137 -8.07 11.39 30.76
C LEU A 137 -9.18 12.43 30.79
N ARG A 138 -10.22 12.28 29.96
CA ARG A 138 -11.38 13.16 29.97
C ARG A 138 -12.15 13.07 31.28
N CYS A 139 -12.39 11.89 31.82
CA CYS A 139 -13.04 11.70 33.12
C CYS A 139 -12.24 12.31 34.26
N LEU A 140 -10.92 12.13 34.29
CA LEU A 140 -10.03 12.72 35.29
C LEU A 140 -10.06 14.25 35.21
N GLY A 141 -10.05 14.82 34.01
CA GLY A 141 -10.16 16.28 33.82
C GLY A 141 -11.49 16.87 34.30
N GLN A 142 -12.60 16.16 34.10
CA GLN A 142 -13.94 16.57 34.53
C GLN A 142 -14.12 16.43 36.04
N SER A 143 -13.41 15.54 36.70
CA SER A 143 -13.49 15.31 38.15
C SER A 143 -12.76 16.37 38.99
N ARG A 144 -12.10 17.32 38.36
CA ARG A 144 -11.41 18.40 39.07
C ARG A 144 -12.42 19.45 39.54
N PRO A 145 -12.52 19.71 40.87
CA PRO A 145 -13.34 20.79 41.33
C PRO A 145 -12.80 22.12 40.80
N TRP A 146 -13.69 23.02 40.40
CA TRP A 146 -13.35 24.36 39.95
C TRP A 146 -12.55 25.05 41.06
N ARG A 147 -11.31 25.38 40.77
CA ARG A 147 -10.52 26.29 41.63
C ARG A 147 -10.67 27.71 41.14
#